data_54cf1e3211e57498b38313ff23ecb3bf
#
_entry.id   54cf1e3211e57498b38313ff23ecb3bf
#
_cell.length_a   1.000
_cell.length_b   1.000
_cell.length_c   1.000
_cell.angle_alpha   90.00
_cell.angle_beta   90.00
_cell.angle_gamma   90.00
#
_symmetry.space_group_name_H-M   'P 1'
#
loop_
_entity.id
_entity.type
_entity.pdbx_description
1 polymer ?
#
loop_
_entity_poly.entity_id
_entity_poly.type
_entity_poly.pdbx_seq_one_letter_code
_entity_poly.pdbx_strand_id
1 'polypeptide(L)'
;MTSPLKSAFSAWKIALAIGIGLLISSWMLYHAVSTVHFVKVTDGKGTHEWVDGNQNSDIDIHDADDFKVTSTGNYAQQTVSDALNQIKWTNSTWWWLLGALLFMVGRDFFYILRIRLLTKNKLGWKAAFYVIMLWEFASALSPGVVGGAAVAMFILNRETIPFGKATAIVIVTAFMDNLFYVLMIPFVFLFIHHSEFFPAGDSSFLIWWFWGGYAVIFSLCLLLYLTIFWYPKLATRFLLFIFRLPFLK
;
A
#
# COMPACT_ATOMS: atom_id res chain seq x y z
N MET A 1 -27.23 15.88 -27.01
CA MET A 1 -27.01 14.61 -26.31
C MET A 1 -26.01 14.82 -25.21
N THR A 2 -26.44 14.92 -23.97
CA THR A 2 -25.57 15.00 -22.80
C THR A 2 -24.99 13.61 -22.60
N SER A 3 -23.67 13.45 -22.78
CA SER A 3 -23.02 12.14 -22.61
C SER A 3 -23.25 11.61 -21.19
N PRO A 4 -23.63 10.33 -21.00
CA PRO A 4 -23.88 9.73 -19.68
C PRO A 4 -22.67 9.85 -18.73
N LEU A 5 -21.51 10.20 -19.24
CA LEU A 5 -20.27 10.44 -18.52
C LEU A 5 -20.25 11.76 -17.74
N LYS A 6 -20.93 12.83 -18.21
CA LYS A 6 -21.04 14.09 -17.44
C LYS A 6 -21.84 13.92 -16.15
N SER A 7 -22.79 12.97 -16.11
CA SER A 7 -23.56 12.68 -14.89
C SER A 7 -22.84 11.74 -13.92
N ALA A 8 -22.00 10.84 -14.41
CA ALA A 8 -21.20 9.94 -13.57
C ALA A 8 -20.07 10.68 -12.84
N PHE A 9 -19.42 11.62 -13.51
CA PHE A 9 -18.36 12.48 -12.95
C PHE A 9 -18.88 13.92 -12.69
N SER A 10 -20.01 14.03 -12.04
CA SER A 10 -20.46 15.33 -11.54
C SER A 10 -19.42 15.87 -10.54
N ALA A 11 -19.05 17.15 -10.69
CA ALA A 11 -18.08 17.81 -9.81
C ALA A 11 -18.43 17.62 -8.32
N TRP A 12 -19.72 17.58 -7.99
CA TRP A 12 -20.22 17.31 -6.64
C TRP A 12 -19.84 15.91 -6.13
N LYS A 13 -19.96 14.85 -6.95
CA LYS A 13 -19.60 13.48 -6.54
C LYS A 13 -18.11 13.34 -6.31
N ILE A 14 -17.31 14.00 -7.13
CA ILE A 14 -15.83 14.04 -6.97
C ILE A 14 -15.49 14.83 -5.70
N ALA A 15 -16.09 16.01 -5.49
CA ALA A 15 -15.86 16.80 -4.29
C ALA A 15 -16.28 16.05 -3.01
N LEU A 16 -17.38 15.29 -3.05
CA LEU A 16 -17.84 14.46 -1.93
C LEU A 16 -16.85 13.32 -1.64
N ALA A 17 -16.37 12.63 -2.68
CA ALA A 17 -15.38 11.56 -2.51
C ALA A 17 -14.07 12.10 -1.93
N ILE A 18 -13.56 13.23 -2.43
CA ILE A 18 -12.39 13.91 -1.89
C ILE A 18 -12.64 14.37 -0.45
N GLY A 19 -13.81 14.95 -0.17
CA GLY A 19 -14.17 15.40 1.17
C GLY A 19 -14.20 14.26 2.18
N ILE A 20 -14.81 13.13 1.84
CA ILE A 20 -14.81 11.93 2.68
C ILE A 20 -13.37 11.41 2.87
N GLY A 21 -12.58 11.31 1.81
CA GLY A 21 -11.20 10.88 1.89
C GLY A 21 -10.35 11.77 2.81
N LEU A 22 -10.49 13.09 2.69
CA LEU A 22 -9.81 14.06 3.56
C LEU A 22 -10.27 13.95 5.02
N LEU A 23 -11.57 13.77 5.26
CA LEU A 23 -12.10 13.60 6.61
C LEU A 23 -11.55 12.34 7.28
N ILE A 24 -11.59 11.19 6.57
CA ILE A 24 -11.05 9.92 7.08
C ILE A 24 -9.54 10.04 7.32
N SER A 25 -8.79 10.60 6.36
CA SER A 25 -7.34 10.79 6.50
C SER A 25 -6.99 11.72 7.66
N SER A 26 -7.74 12.81 7.83
CA SER A 26 -7.55 13.74 8.95
C SER A 26 -7.88 13.10 10.30
N TRP A 27 -8.94 12.29 10.35
CA TRP A 27 -9.29 11.55 11.55
C TRP A 27 -8.23 10.50 11.91
N MET A 28 -7.75 9.74 10.90
CA MET A 28 -6.68 8.75 11.10
C MET A 28 -5.38 9.43 11.57
N LEU A 29 -5.02 10.56 10.94
CA LEU A 29 -3.84 11.32 11.33
C LEU A 29 -3.96 11.86 12.76
N TYR A 30 -5.13 12.45 13.10
CA TYR A 30 -5.40 12.93 14.45
C TYR A 30 -5.28 11.79 15.47
N HIS A 31 -5.88 10.64 15.16
CA HIS A 31 -5.81 9.46 16.04
C HIS A 31 -4.37 8.96 16.17
N ALA A 32 -3.63 8.84 15.08
CA ALA A 32 -2.24 8.40 15.10
C ALA A 32 -1.33 9.36 15.90
N VAL A 33 -1.55 10.68 15.78
CA VAL A 33 -0.76 11.69 16.52
C VAL A 33 -1.13 11.74 18.00
N SER A 34 -2.39 11.47 18.34
CA SER A 34 -2.88 11.47 19.73
C SER A 34 -2.64 10.15 20.46
N THR A 35 -2.34 9.07 19.74
CA THR A 35 -2.04 7.77 20.36
C THR A 35 -0.71 7.83 21.11
N VAL A 36 -0.74 7.39 22.34
CA VAL A 36 0.42 7.31 23.23
C VAL A 36 1.11 5.96 23.01
N HIS A 37 2.43 5.99 22.94
CA HIS A 37 3.26 4.79 22.86
C HIS A 37 4.21 4.74 24.03
N PHE A 38 4.50 3.53 24.53
CA PHE A 38 5.51 3.35 25.56
C PHE A 38 6.80 2.84 24.92
N VAL A 39 7.87 3.62 25.07
CA VAL A 39 9.18 3.29 24.49
C VAL A 39 10.10 2.84 25.61
N LYS A 40 10.80 1.71 25.39
CA LYS A 40 11.79 1.22 26.31
C LYS A 40 12.98 2.18 26.35
N VAL A 41 13.33 2.65 27.53
CA VAL A 41 14.50 3.52 27.79
C VAL A 41 15.53 2.80 28.63
N THR A 42 16.72 3.40 28.68
CA THR A 42 17.82 2.84 29.48
C THR A 42 17.41 2.75 30.95
N ASP A 43 17.81 1.68 31.60
CA ASP A 43 17.42 1.28 32.94
C ASP A 43 17.32 2.45 33.95
N GLY A 44 16.17 2.58 34.55
CA GLY A 44 15.87 3.54 35.60
C GLY A 44 15.64 4.99 35.15
N LYS A 45 15.66 5.30 33.85
CA LYS A 45 15.38 6.63 33.31
C LYS A 45 13.96 6.82 32.78
N GLY A 46 13.17 5.78 32.80
CA GLY A 46 11.76 5.82 32.40
C GLY A 46 10.85 6.26 33.54
N THR A 47 9.65 6.68 33.17
CA THR A 47 8.60 7.12 34.09
C THR A 47 7.52 6.05 34.28
N HIS A 48 7.66 4.92 33.62
CA HIS A 48 6.69 3.82 33.66
C HIS A 48 7.40 2.46 33.73
N GLU A 49 6.74 1.52 34.39
CA GLU A 49 7.11 0.11 34.46
C GLU A 49 5.99 -0.73 33.87
N TRP A 50 6.35 -1.77 33.14
CA TRP A 50 5.37 -2.70 32.60
C TRP A 50 4.77 -3.56 33.70
N VAL A 51 3.44 -3.63 33.72
CA VAL A 51 2.65 -4.43 34.67
C VAL A 51 1.50 -5.02 33.88
N ASP A 52 1.61 -6.28 33.47
CA ASP A 52 0.57 -7.02 32.73
C ASP A 52 -0.83 -6.80 33.33
N GLY A 53 -1.46 -5.69 32.97
CA GLY A 53 -2.76 -5.27 33.52
C GLY A 53 -3.92 -6.08 32.95
N ASN A 54 -3.79 -6.54 31.72
CA ASN A 54 -4.80 -7.32 31.00
C ASN A 54 -4.56 -8.84 31.07
N GLN A 55 -3.50 -9.29 31.74
CA GLN A 55 -3.12 -10.70 31.98
C GLN A 55 -2.92 -11.52 30.69
N ASN A 56 -2.48 -10.88 29.60
CA ASN A 56 -2.19 -11.56 28.33
C ASN A 56 -0.73 -12.00 28.20
N SER A 57 0.14 -11.59 29.11
CA SER A 57 1.59 -11.83 29.14
C SER A 57 2.35 -11.25 27.93
N ASP A 58 1.71 -10.38 27.14
CA ASP A 58 2.32 -9.68 26.01
C ASP A 58 2.56 -8.20 26.38
N ILE A 59 3.70 -7.65 25.94
CA ILE A 59 4.01 -6.23 26.14
C ILE A 59 3.35 -5.44 25.02
N ASP A 60 2.13 -4.95 25.23
CA ASP A 60 1.47 -4.06 24.28
C ASP A 60 1.86 -2.60 24.58
N ILE A 61 2.78 -2.07 23.79
CA ILE A 61 3.27 -0.68 23.92
C ILE A 61 2.19 0.37 23.61
N HIS A 62 1.02 -0.02 23.15
CA HIS A 62 -0.12 0.84 22.83
C HIS A 62 -1.22 0.80 23.91
N ASP A 63 -1.13 -0.15 24.83
CA ASP A 63 -2.09 -0.29 25.93
C ASP A 63 -1.58 0.44 27.17
N ALA A 64 -2.29 1.48 27.60
CA ALA A 64 -1.92 2.25 28.78
C ALA A 64 -2.14 1.48 30.09
N ASP A 65 -3.03 0.49 30.10
CA ASP A 65 -3.35 -0.30 31.28
C ASP A 65 -2.21 -1.26 31.65
N ASP A 66 -1.33 -1.57 30.71
CA ASP A 66 -0.14 -2.41 30.89
C ASP A 66 1.06 -1.65 31.50
N PHE A 67 0.91 -0.33 31.77
CA PHE A 67 2.02 0.48 32.29
C PHE A 67 1.63 1.28 33.51
N LYS A 68 2.43 1.15 34.56
CA LYS A 68 2.26 1.88 35.81
C LYS A 68 3.31 2.99 35.94
N VAL A 69 2.87 4.16 36.36
CA VAL A 69 3.77 5.29 36.65
C VAL A 69 4.67 4.93 37.83
N THR A 70 5.97 5.08 37.65
CA THR A 70 7.01 4.87 38.68
C THR A 70 8.08 5.93 38.57
N SER A 71 8.86 6.12 39.63
CA SER A 71 9.98 7.08 39.64
C SER A 71 11.24 6.53 38.94
N THR A 72 11.34 5.21 38.76
CA THR A 72 12.51 4.52 38.20
C THR A 72 12.03 3.36 37.32
N GLY A 73 11.46 3.69 36.17
CA GLY A 73 10.93 2.70 35.22
C GLY A 73 11.87 2.48 34.02
N ASN A 74 11.51 1.46 33.26
CA ASN A 74 12.21 1.10 32.02
C ASN A 74 11.46 1.56 30.76
N TYR A 75 10.33 2.25 30.91
CA TYR A 75 9.51 2.77 29.83
C TYR A 75 9.21 4.25 30.02
N ALA A 76 9.21 4.99 28.92
CA ALA A 76 8.77 6.38 28.88
C ALA A 76 7.57 6.50 27.96
N GLN A 77 6.55 7.22 28.44
CA GLN A 77 5.42 7.60 27.62
C GLN A 77 5.87 8.61 26.57
N GLN A 78 5.60 8.35 25.30
CA GLN A 78 5.98 9.19 24.18
C GLN A 78 4.79 9.37 23.23
N THR A 79 4.52 10.61 22.88
CA THR A 79 3.59 10.94 21.80
C THR A 79 4.33 11.09 20.48
N VAL A 80 3.63 10.97 19.35
CA VAL A 80 4.22 11.25 18.03
C VAL A 80 4.77 12.68 17.97
N SER A 81 4.12 13.63 18.65
CA SER A 81 4.60 15.01 18.77
C SER A 81 5.97 15.09 19.48
N ASP A 82 6.15 14.32 20.55
CA ASP A 82 7.43 14.26 21.26
C ASP A 82 8.52 13.61 20.42
N ALA A 83 8.17 12.56 19.68
CA ALA A 83 9.08 11.91 18.73
C ALA A 83 9.50 12.89 17.62
N LEU A 84 8.57 13.65 17.06
CA LEU A 84 8.87 14.66 16.04
C LEU A 84 9.77 15.79 16.57
N ASN A 85 9.56 16.24 17.81
CA ASN A 85 10.38 17.26 18.47
C ASN A 85 11.80 16.79 18.77
N GLN A 86 11.99 15.47 18.93
CA GLN A 86 13.32 14.87 19.15
C GLN A 86 14.12 14.69 17.85
N ILE A 87 13.47 14.81 16.68
CA ILE A 87 14.17 14.73 15.40
C ILE A 87 15.12 15.91 15.26
N LYS A 88 16.41 15.63 15.21
CA LYS A 88 17.42 16.62 14.89
C LYS A 88 17.39 16.90 13.38
N TRP A 89 16.82 18.02 13.00
CA TRP A 89 16.80 18.50 11.62
C TRP A 89 18.20 18.91 11.17
N THR A 90 18.97 17.96 10.69
CA THR A 90 20.32 18.17 10.15
C THR A 90 20.27 18.25 8.62
N ASN A 91 21.35 18.76 8.00
CA ASN A 91 21.47 18.74 6.54
C ASN A 91 21.34 17.33 5.97
N SER A 92 21.79 16.31 6.69
CA SER A 92 21.61 14.91 6.30
C SER A 92 20.14 14.52 6.19
N THR A 93 19.28 14.97 7.11
CA THR A 93 17.83 14.70 7.10
C THR A 93 17.18 15.26 5.84
N TRP A 94 17.55 16.48 5.44
CA TRP A 94 17.05 17.09 4.22
C TRP A 94 17.48 16.34 2.95
N TRP A 95 18.72 15.83 2.89
CA TRP A 95 19.18 15.01 1.78
C TRP A 95 18.40 13.69 1.68
N TRP A 96 18.10 13.04 2.81
CA TRP A 96 17.27 11.83 2.81
C TRP A 96 15.84 12.11 2.37
N LEU A 97 15.23 13.21 2.81
CA LEU A 97 13.89 13.62 2.37
C LEU A 97 13.87 13.93 0.86
N LEU A 98 14.87 14.65 0.37
CA LEU A 98 15.01 14.92 -1.06
C LEU A 98 15.17 13.61 -1.84
N GLY A 99 15.99 12.69 -1.36
CA GLY A 99 16.17 11.36 -1.93
C GLY A 99 14.84 10.61 -2.02
N ALA A 100 14.07 10.55 -0.92
CA ALA A 100 12.76 9.92 -0.89
C ALA A 100 11.79 10.54 -1.92
N LEU A 101 11.75 11.87 -2.01
CA LEU A 101 10.94 12.58 -3.00
C LEU A 101 11.36 12.24 -4.44
N LEU A 102 12.65 12.21 -4.72
CA LEU A 102 13.18 11.86 -6.04
C LEU A 102 12.83 10.41 -6.42
N PHE A 103 12.93 9.47 -5.47
CA PHE A 103 12.51 8.09 -5.71
C PHE A 103 11.01 7.97 -5.97
N MET A 104 10.17 8.74 -5.26
CA MET A 104 8.74 8.77 -5.49
C MET A 104 8.39 9.29 -6.89
N VAL A 105 8.98 10.42 -7.29
CA VAL A 105 8.81 10.97 -8.65
C VAL A 105 9.35 10.00 -9.72
N GLY A 106 10.49 9.37 -9.44
CA GLY A 106 11.07 8.34 -10.31
C GLY A 106 10.13 7.15 -10.50
N ARG A 107 9.50 6.66 -9.42
CA ARG A 107 8.49 5.60 -9.49
C ARG A 107 7.36 5.96 -10.45
N ASP A 108 6.78 7.14 -10.30
CA ASP A 108 5.66 7.60 -11.11
C ASP A 108 6.07 7.76 -12.59
N PHE A 109 7.27 8.28 -12.82
CA PHE A 109 7.85 8.37 -14.16
C PHE A 109 7.96 6.98 -14.83
N PHE A 110 8.46 5.97 -14.10
CA PHE A 110 8.53 4.61 -14.63
C PHE A 110 7.16 3.98 -14.84
N TYR A 111 6.17 4.31 -14.04
CA TYR A 111 4.78 3.88 -14.28
C TYR A 111 4.21 4.49 -15.57
N ILE A 112 4.45 5.76 -15.80
CA ILE A 112 4.06 6.44 -17.04
C ILE A 112 4.77 5.83 -18.26
N LEU A 113 6.08 5.57 -18.14
CA LEU A 113 6.85 4.92 -19.20
C LEU A 113 6.31 3.52 -19.50
N ARG A 114 6.04 2.72 -18.46
CA ARG A 114 5.49 1.37 -18.58
C ARG A 114 4.16 1.36 -19.34
N ILE A 115 3.23 2.22 -18.97
CA ILE A 115 1.92 2.25 -19.63
C ILE A 115 2.02 2.70 -21.09
N ARG A 116 2.94 3.60 -21.39
CA ARG A 116 3.23 3.99 -22.78
C ARG A 116 3.79 2.83 -23.61
N LEU A 117 4.74 2.08 -23.07
CA LEU A 117 5.30 0.89 -23.72
C LEU A 117 4.23 -0.18 -23.96
N LEU A 118 3.41 -0.49 -22.96
CA LEU A 118 2.33 -1.47 -23.07
C LEU A 118 1.25 -1.07 -24.08
N THR A 119 1.01 0.22 -24.25
CA THR A 119 0.11 0.76 -25.28
C THR A 119 0.77 0.92 -26.64
N LYS A 120 2.04 0.52 -26.80
CA LYS A 120 2.86 0.72 -28.01
C LYS A 120 2.94 2.21 -28.40
N ASN A 121 3.17 3.08 -27.43
CA ASN A 121 3.25 4.53 -27.53
C ASN A 121 2.00 5.22 -28.14
N LYS A 122 0.85 4.54 -28.16
CA LYS A 122 -0.41 5.18 -28.57
C LYS A 122 -0.84 6.29 -27.62
N LEU A 123 -0.50 6.15 -26.34
CA LEU A 123 -0.69 7.22 -25.36
C LEU A 123 0.46 8.21 -25.42
N GLY A 124 0.13 9.49 -25.62
CA GLY A 124 1.08 10.59 -25.43
C GLY A 124 1.49 10.73 -23.96
N TRP A 125 2.57 11.44 -23.67
CA TRP A 125 3.06 11.64 -22.29
C TRP A 125 2.01 12.23 -21.35
N LYS A 126 1.28 13.26 -21.81
CA LYS A 126 0.21 13.88 -21.01
C LYS A 126 -0.93 12.90 -20.69
N ALA A 127 -1.40 12.15 -21.71
CA ALA A 127 -2.46 11.16 -21.50
C ALA A 127 -2.02 10.05 -20.55
N ALA A 128 -0.79 9.54 -20.71
CA ALA A 128 -0.24 8.52 -19.82
C ALA A 128 -0.11 9.03 -18.37
N PHE A 129 0.34 10.27 -18.17
CA PHE A 129 0.38 10.92 -16.85
C PHE A 129 -1.02 10.97 -16.21
N TYR A 130 -2.04 11.46 -16.94
CA TYR A 130 -3.40 11.51 -16.42
C TYR A 130 -3.96 10.12 -16.10
N VAL A 131 -3.68 9.11 -16.93
CA VAL A 131 -4.10 7.73 -16.66
C VAL A 131 -3.51 7.23 -15.35
N ILE A 132 -2.21 7.41 -15.13
CA ILE A 132 -1.54 6.94 -13.90
C ILE A 132 -2.06 7.71 -12.68
N MET A 133 -2.13 9.04 -12.73
CA MET A 133 -2.63 9.85 -11.60
C MET A 133 -4.08 9.50 -11.23
N LEU A 134 -4.95 9.32 -12.22
CA LEU A 134 -6.34 8.92 -11.97
C LEU A 134 -6.45 7.47 -11.47
N TRP A 135 -5.58 6.58 -11.92
CA TRP A 135 -5.51 5.22 -11.42
C TRP A 135 -5.11 5.20 -9.95
N GLU A 136 -4.03 5.87 -9.58
CA GLU A 136 -3.56 5.95 -8.18
C GLU A 136 -4.60 6.62 -7.28
N PHE A 137 -5.19 7.72 -7.74
CA PHE A 137 -6.27 8.39 -7.02
C PHE A 137 -7.47 7.46 -6.79
N ALA A 138 -7.92 6.74 -7.82
CA ALA A 138 -9.02 5.79 -7.71
C ALA A 138 -8.68 4.61 -6.79
N SER A 139 -7.42 4.16 -6.80
CA SER A 139 -6.95 3.10 -5.90
C SER A 139 -6.93 3.57 -4.44
N ALA A 140 -6.60 4.83 -4.19
CA ALA A 140 -6.61 5.41 -2.84
C ALA A 140 -8.03 5.61 -2.29
N LEU A 141 -9.01 5.91 -3.16
CA LEU A 141 -10.41 6.13 -2.77
C LEU A 141 -11.22 4.83 -2.66
N SER A 142 -10.77 3.77 -3.30
CA SER A 142 -11.52 2.51 -3.36
C SER A 142 -11.00 1.53 -2.32
N PRO A 143 -11.87 0.95 -1.49
CA PRO A 143 -11.47 -0.15 -0.62
C PRO A 143 -11.07 -1.35 -1.49
N GLY A 144 -9.77 -1.61 -1.61
CA GLY A 144 -9.20 -2.75 -2.32
C GLY A 144 -8.72 -2.45 -3.75
N VAL A 145 -7.98 -3.41 -4.28
CA VAL A 145 -7.25 -3.34 -5.57
C VAL A 145 -8.18 -3.20 -6.79
N VAL A 146 -9.44 -3.61 -6.65
CA VAL A 146 -10.39 -3.75 -7.78
C VAL A 146 -10.86 -2.40 -8.32
N GLY A 147 -11.07 -1.42 -7.45
CA GLY A 147 -11.63 -0.12 -7.86
C GLY A 147 -10.68 0.68 -8.76
N GLY A 148 -9.41 0.78 -8.37
CA GLY A 148 -8.39 1.44 -9.18
C GLY A 148 -8.19 0.79 -10.54
N ALA A 149 -8.15 -0.57 -10.57
CA ALA A 149 -8.02 -1.32 -11.80
C ALA A 149 -9.21 -1.11 -12.77
N ALA A 150 -10.45 -1.10 -12.24
CA ALA A 150 -11.64 -0.84 -13.05
C ALA A 150 -11.63 0.57 -13.66
N VAL A 151 -11.24 1.57 -12.89
CA VAL A 151 -11.11 2.96 -13.37
C VAL A 151 -10.01 3.06 -14.41
N ALA A 152 -8.87 2.40 -14.23
CA ALA A 152 -7.78 2.38 -15.20
C ALA A 152 -8.22 1.76 -16.54
N MET A 153 -8.92 0.61 -16.50
CA MET A 153 -9.49 -0.01 -17.72
C MET A 153 -10.44 0.94 -18.45
N PHE A 154 -11.30 1.64 -17.70
CA PHE A 154 -12.25 2.59 -18.27
C PHE A 154 -11.55 3.78 -18.93
N ILE A 155 -10.56 4.38 -18.26
CA ILE A 155 -9.82 5.53 -18.78
C ILE A 155 -9.02 5.14 -20.03
N LEU A 156 -8.34 3.98 -20.01
CA LEU A 156 -7.62 3.45 -21.17
C LEU A 156 -8.56 3.23 -22.36
N ASN A 157 -9.77 2.73 -22.12
CA ASN A 157 -10.76 2.56 -23.17
C ASN A 157 -11.22 3.89 -23.76
N ARG A 158 -11.34 4.92 -22.91
CA ARG A 158 -11.66 6.27 -23.37
C ARG A 158 -10.55 6.88 -24.24
N GLU A 159 -9.30 6.53 -23.99
CA GLU A 159 -8.12 6.93 -24.77
C GLU A 159 -7.93 6.05 -26.03
N THR A 160 -9.03 5.55 -26.59
CA THR A 160 -9.05 4.76 -27.85
C THR A 160 -8.37 3.38 -27.79
N ILE A 161 -8.08 2.86 -26.59
CA ILE A 161 -7.56 1.52 -26.40
C ILE A 161 -8.74 0.54 -26.29
N PRO A 162 -8.87 -0.49 -27.14
CA PRO A 162 -9.95 -1.48 -27.04
C PRO A 162 -10.02 -2.08 -25.64
N PHE A 163 -11.24 -2.28 -25.09
CA PHE A 163 -11.44 -2.70 -23.71
C PHE A 163 -10.67 -3.98 -23.33
N GLY A 164 -10.68 -5.00 -24.21
CA GLY A 164 -9.90 -6.23 -23.98
C GLY A 164 -8.40 -5.98 -23.89
N LYS A 165 -7.86 -5.02 -24.65
CA LYS A 165 -6.46 -4.63 -24.54
C LYS A 165 -6.19 -3.80 -23.29
N ALA A 166 -7.11 -2.91 -22.91
CA ALA A 166 -7.02 -2.15 -21.66
C ALA A 166 -6.99 -3.10 -20.44
N THR A 167 -7.88 -4.11 -20.42
CA THR A 167 -7.89 -5.15 -19.39
C THR A 167 -6.56 -5.90 -19.33
N ALA A 168 -6.03 -6.33 -20.47
CA ALA A 168 -4.75 -7.03 -20.52
C ALA A 168 -3.59 -6.15 -19.99
N ILE A 169 -3.56 -4.86 -20.34
CA ILE A 169 -2.56 -3.90 -19.83
C ILE A 169 -2.64 -3.78 -18.31
N VAL A 170 -3.85 -3.66 -17.75
CA VAL A 170 -4.05 -3.56 -16.31
C VAL A 170 -3.60 -4.83 -15.58
N ILE A 171 -3.95 -6.01 -16.11
CA ILE A 171 -3.53 -7.30 -15.55
C ILE A 171 -2.01 -7.45 -15.58
N VAL A 172 -1.36 -7.12 -16.72
CA VAL A 172 0.10 -7.19 -16.85
C VAL A 172 0.77 -6.21 -15.89
N THR A 173 0.21 -5.01 -15.73
CA THR A 173 0.71 -4.01 -14.78
C THR A 173 0.66 -4.53 -13.35
N ALA A 174 -0.49 -5.05 -12.92
CA ALA A 174 -0.64 -5.64 -11.59
C ALA A 174 0.28 -6.86 -11.38
N PHE A 175 0.47 -7.68 -12.42
CA PHE A 175 1.42 -8.79 -12.38
C PHE A 175 2.86 -8.30 -12.14
N MET A 176 3.30 -7.28 -12.87
CA MET A 176 4.66 -6.72 -12.71
C MET A 176 4.87 -6.12 -11.32
N ASP A 177 3.85 -5.47 -10.76
CA ASP A 177 3.93 -4.92 -9.40
C ASP A 177 4.03 -6.02 -8.34
N ASN A 178 3.22 -7.08 -8.47
CA ASN A 178 3.30 -8.23 -7.57
C ASN A 178 4.62 -9.02 -7.74
N LEU A 179 5.10 -9.16 -8.98
CA LEU A 179 6.39 -9.81 -9.26
C LEU A 179 7.55 -9.07 -8.59
N PHE A 180 7.48 -7.74 -8.55
CA PHE A 180 8.48 -6.95 -7.82
C PHE A 180 8.52 -7.35 -6.34
N TYR A 181 7.38 -7.44 -5.64
CA TYR A 181 7.35 -7.89 -4.24
C TYR A 181 7.85 -9.32 -4.07
N VAL A 182 7.46 -10.24 -4.98
CA VAL A 182 7.92 -11.63 -4.96
C VAL A 182 9.45 -11.74 -5.06
N LEU A 183 10.09 -10.87 -5.83
CA LEU A 183 11.54 -10.85 -5.99
C LEU A 183 12.25 -10.09 -4.87
N MET A 184 11.66 -8.97 -4.42
CA MET A 184 12.30 -8.10 -3.44
C MET A 184 12.30 -8.69 -2.02
N ILE A 185 11.27 -9.43 -1.63
CA ILE A 185 11.23 -10.04 -0.29
C ILE A 185 12.41 -10.99 -0.07
N PRO A 186 12.66 -12.01 -0.91
CA PRO A 186 13.86 -12.84 -0.76
C PRO A 186 15.15 -12.04 -0.87
N PHE A 187 15.21 -11.04 -1.75
CA PHE A 187 16.39 -10.20 -1.90
C PHE A 187 16.71 -9.43 -0.61
N VAL A 188 15.71 -8.86 0.06
CA VAL A 188 15.89 -8.18 1.34
C VAL A 188 16.42 -9.13 2.41
N PHE A 189 15.91 -10.38 2.47
CA PHE A 189 16.39 -11.37 3.43
C PHE A 189 17.84 -11.85 3.18
N LEU A 190 18.45 -11.54 2.02
CA LEU A 190 19.88 -11.77 1.81
C LEU A 190 20.76 -10.77 2.58
N PHE A 191 20.23 -9.58 2.90
CA PHE A 191 20.98 -8.50 3.54
C PHE A 191 20.56 -8.23 4.98
N ILE A 192 19.30 -8.52 5.32
CA ILE A 192 18.73 -8.28 6.64
C ILE A 192 18.53 -9.61 7.34
N HIS A 193 19.06 -9.72 8.57
CA HIS A 193 18.91 -10.94 9.35
C HIS A 193 17.46 -11.10 9.80
N HIS A 194 16.98 -12.34 9.86
CA HIS A 194 15.57 -12.65 10.21
C HIS A 194 15.16 -12.03 11.55
N SER A 195 16.07 -11.98 12.54
CA SER A 195 15.82 -11.37 13.86
C SER A 195 15.70 -9.85 13.86
N GLU A 196 16.20 -9.17 12.83
CA GLU A 196 16.03 -7.72 12.67
C GLU A 196 14.71 -7.37 12.01
N PHE A 197 14.23 -8.29 11.16
CA PHE A 197 12.95 -8.13 10.46
C PHE A 197 11.76 -8.51 11.35
N PHE A 198 11.93 -9.52 12.19
CA PHE A 198 10.96 -9.96 13.20
C PHE A 198 11.60 -9.84 14.59
N PRO A 199 11.44 -8.71 15.28
CA PRO A 199 11.96 -8.52 16.63
C PRO A 199 11.49 -9.61 17.59
N ALA A 200 12.32 -9.94 18.56
CA ALA A 200 11.99 -10.91 19.62
C ALA A 200 10.79 -10.36 20.42
N GLY A 201 9.66 -11.02 20.34
CA GLY A 201 8.39 -10.59 20.93
C GLY A 201 7.24 -10.53 19.93
N ASP A 202 7.53 -10.56 18.63
CA ASP A 202 6.46 -10.69 17.63
C ASP A 202 5.79 -12.05 17.78
N SER A 203 4.46 -12.02 17.88
CA SER A 203 3.68 -13.25 17.99
C SER A 203 3.92 -14.13 16.77
N SER A 204 4.04 -15.44 16.99
CA SER A 204 4.14 -16.44 15.91
C SER A 204 3.03 -16.26 14.86
N PHE A 205 1.91 -15.68 15.26
CA PHE A 205 0.77 -15.34 14.44
C PHE A 205 1.13 -14.33 13.32
N LEU A 206 1.86 -13.23 13.62
CA LEU A 206 2.27 -12.24 12.62
C LEU A 206 3.23 -12.85 11.59
N ILE A 207 4.16 -13.69 12.02
CA ILE A 207 5.11 -14.38 11.14
C ILE A 207 4.36 -15.32 10.18
N TRP A 208 3.38 -16.08 10.69
CA TRP A 208 2.53 -16.94 9.86
C TRP A 208 1.70 -16.17 8.85
N TRP A 209 1.12 -15.03 9.23
CA TRP A 209 0.36 -14.16 8.33
C TRP A 209 1.24 -13.55 7.26
N PHE A 210 2.45 -13.11 7.61
CA PHE A 210 3.42 -12.58 6.65
C PHE A 210 3.77 -13.62 5.58
N TRP A 211 4.21 -14.82 6.00
CA TRP A 211 4.57 -15.88 5.07
C TRP A 211 3.37 -16.43 4.31
N GLY A 212 2.20 -16.51 4.93
CA GLY A 212 0.94 -16.85 4.27
C GLY A 212 0.57 -15.87 3.18
N GLY A 213 0.63 -14.58 3.46
CA GLY A 213 0.40 -13.51 2.48
C GLY A 213 1.40 -13.56 1.32
N TYR A 214 2.68 -13.74 1.63
CA TYR A 214 3.71 -13.92 0.61
C TYR A 214 3.45 -15.14 -0.28
N ALA A 215 3.09 -16.29 0.30
CA ALA A 215 2.79 -17.51 -0.45
C ALA A 215 1.59 -17.32 -1.39
N VAL A 216 0.57 -16.57 -0.98
CA VAL A 216 -0.58 -16.24 -1.84
C VAL A 216 -0.15 -15.38 -3.02
N ILE A 217 0.61 -14.30 -2.79
CA ILE A 217 1.11 -13.41 -3.86
C ILE A 217 2.02 -14.19 -4.81
N PHE A 218 2.95 -15.00 -4.27
CA PHE A 218 3.84 -15.86 -5.07
C PHE A 218 3.05 -16.82 -5.95
N SER A 219 2.03 -17.49 -5.37
CA SER A 219 1.18 -18.45 -6.10
C SER A 219 0.40 -17.78 -7.23
N LEU A 220 -0.14 -16.58 -6.99
CA LEU A 220 -0.83 -15.80 -8.02
C LEU A 220 0.13 -15.37 -9.14
N CYS A 221 1.34 -14.92 -8.80
CA CYS A 221 2.35 -14.57 -9.80
C CYS A 221 2.78 -15.79 -10.61
N LEU A 222 3.00 -16.92 -9.97
CA LEU A 222 3.36 -18.16 -10.63
C LEU A 222 2.24 -18.63 -11.58
N LEU A 223 0.98 -18.58 -11.13
CA LEU A 223 -0.18 -18.92 -11.93
C LEU A 223 -0.29 -18.02 -13.17
N LEU A 224 -0.14 -16.71 -13.01
CA LEU A 224 -0.15 -15.75 -14.12
C LEU A 224 1.02 -16.00 -15.08
N TYR A 225 2.22 -16.26 -14.55
CA TYR A 225 3.39 -16.57 -15.35
C TYR A 225 3.16 -17.83 -16.20
N LEU A 226 2.74 -18.93 -15.57
CA LEU A 226 2.45 -20.19 -16.27
C LEU A 226 1.34 -20.01 -17.32
N THR A 227 0.32 -19.23 -17.00
CA THR A 227 -0.81 -18.98 -17.88
C THR A 227 -0.40 -18.16 -19.11
N ILE A 228 0.47 -17.17 -18.95
CA ILE A 228 0.93 -16.31 -20.04
C ILE A 228 1.92 -17.05 -20.94
N PHE A 229 2.90 -17.76 -20.35
CA PHE A 229 4.02 -18.31 -21.11
C PHE A 229 3.83 -19.76 -21.55
N TRP A 230 3.19 -20.61 -20.73
CA TRP A 230 3.10 -22.06 -21.02
C TRP A 230 1.72 -22.51 -21.47
N TYR A 231 0.65 -21.88 -20.97
CA TYR A 231 -0.72 -22.30 -21.26
C TYR A 231 -1.64 -21.14 -21.66
N PRO A 232 -1.40 -20.45 -22.80
CA PRO A 232 -2.21 -19.29 -23.20
C PRO A 232 -3.70 -19.62 -23.39
N LYS A 233 -4.02 -20.90 -23.70
CA LYS A 233 -5.42 -21.39 -23.78
C LYS A 233 -6.11 -21.48 -22.41
N LEU A 234 -5.35 -21.69 -21.33
CA LEU A 234 -5.88 -21.67 -19.96
C LEU A 234 -6.20 -20.23 -19.51
N ALA A 235 -5.43 -19.24 -19.93
CA ALA A 235 -5.75 -17.83 -19.70
C ALA A 235 -7.13 -17.46 -20.22
N THR A 236 -7.41 -17.86 -21.44
CA THR A 236 -8.72 -17.59 -22.08
C THR A 236 -9.86 -18.30 -21.35
N ARG A 237 -9.66 -19.55 -20.92
CA ARG A 237 -10.66 -20.31 -20.16
C ARG A 237 -10.88 -19.73 -18.76
N PHE A 238 -9.82 -19.29 -18.08
CA PHE A 238 -9.88 -18.69 -16.74
C PHE A 238 -10.59 -17.34 -16.79
N LEU A 239 -10.27 -16.49 -17.76
CA LEU A 239 -10.99 -15.23 -18.00
C LEU A 239 -12.47 -15.47 -18.30
N LEU A 240 -12.78 -16.42 -19.19
CA LEU A 240 -14.17 -16.79 -19.49
C LEU A 240 -14.90 -17.36 -18.26
N PHE A 241 -14.20 -18.08 -17.38
CA PHE A 241 -14.78 -18.58 -16.13
C PHE A 241 -15.10 -17.41 -15.17
N ILE A 242 -14.17 -16.45 -14.99
CA ILE A 242 -14.40 -15.25 -14.17
C ILE A 242 -15.59 -14.44 -14.70
N PHE A 243 -15.67 -14.21 -16.02
CA PHE A 243 -16.80 -13.49 -16.63
C PHE A 243 -18.14 -14.28 -16.64
N ARG A 244 -18.10 -15.59 -16.34
CA ARG A 244 -19.32 -16.42 -16.15
C ARG A 244 -19.83 -16.42 -14.72
N LEU A 245 -19.07 -15.91 -13.75
CA LEU A 245 -19.53 -15.80 -12.37
C LEU A 245 -20.75 -14.86 -12.28
N PRO A 246 -21.84 -15.28 -11.61
CA PRO A 246 -23.11 -14.55 -11.57
C PRO A 246 -23.03 -13.16 -10.91
N PHE A 247 -21.94 -12.87 -10.21
CA PHE A 247 -21.67 -11.56 -9.59
C PHE A 247 -21.22 -10.46 -10.58
N LEU A 248 -20.97 -10.79 -11.84
CA LEU A 248 -20.49 -9.87 -12.90
C LEU A 248 -21.49 -9.69 -14.05
N LYS A 249 -22.71 -10.20 -13.87
CA LYS A 249 -23.84 -9.96 -14.77
C LYS A 249 -24.70 -8.75 -14.24
#